data_c9cf9053615f8fe5a3288d7d8fb26d26
#
_entry.id   c9cf9053615f8fe5a3288d7d8fb26d26
#
_cell.length_a   1.000
_cell.length_b   1.000
_cell.length_c   1.000
_cell.angle_alpha   90.00
_cell.angle_beta   90.00
_cell.angle_gamma   90.00
#
_symmetry.space_group_name_H-M   'P 1'
#
loop_
_entity.id
_entity.type
_entity.pdbx_description
1 polymer ?
#
loop_
_entity_poly.entity_id
_entity_poly.type
_entity_poly.pdbx_seq_one_letter_code
_entity_poly.pdbx_strand_id
1 'polypeptide(L)'
;LMIPGMTGLDTCRELAAHDSFKLPIISHPAILGSMLGGGTRNSVRGFAHEILLGVLPRIAGCDMTIFPTFGGRFGFSKDECLGIKSGCERGDLENMPSIVLTPGGGMTMERVKTMRQAYGDERLCLLIGGSLYGAGKDLVENARSFLKLAGRDDLYGPFELIKK
;
A
#
# COMPACT_ATOMS: atom_id res chain seq x y z
N LEU A 1 10.06 8.41 -1.28
CA LEU A 1 9.23 9.61 -1.52
C LEU A 1 7.77 9.20 -1.67
N MET A 2 6.86 9.88 -0.99
CA MET A 2 5.43 9.61 -1.07
C MET A 2 4.75 10.73 -1.87
N ILE A 3 4.01 10.37 -2.93
CA ILE A 3 3.42 11.31 -3.89
C ILE A 3 1.90 11.07 -3.96
N PRO A 4 1.07 12.14 -3.95
CA PRO A 4 -0.38 12.00 -4.07
C PRO A 4 -0.81 11.46 -5.44
N GLY A 5 -1.57 10.38 -5.45
CA GLY A 5 -2.29 9.73 -6.53
C GLY A 5 -2.21 10.38 -7.93
N MET A 6 -3.36 10.57 -8.56
CA MET A 6 -3.41 11.06 -9.95
C MET A 6 -2.70 12.39 -10.21
N THR A 7 -2.68 13.30 -9.24
CA THR A 7 -2.06 14.62 -9.41
C THR A 7 -0.53 14.57 -9.44
N GLY A 8 0.06 13.47 -9.00
CA GLY A 8 1.50 13.27 -8.91
C GLY A 8 2.07 12.25 -9.90
N LEU A 9 1.26 11.65 -10.79
CA LEU A 9 1.74 10.60 -11.71
C LEU A 9 2.84 11.09 -12.65
N ASP A 10 2.73 12.31 -13.17
CA ASP A 10 3.78 12.89 -14.02
C ASP A 10 5.06 13.10 -13.23
N THR A 11 4.95 13.60 -12.01
CA THR A 11 6.13 13.75 -11.12
C THR A 11 6.76 12.39 -10.81
N CYS A 12 5.96 11.33 -10.56
CA CYS A 12 6.49 9.98 -10.39
C CYS A 12 7.27 9.53 -11.61
N ARG A 13 6.71 9.72 -12.81
CA ARG A 13 7.31 9.32 -14.07
C ARG A 13 8.62 10.06 -14.33
N GLU A 14 8.65 11.37 -14.11
CA GLU A 14 9.86 12.18 -14.26
C GLU A 14 10.96 11.75 -13.29
N LEU A 15 10.62 11.54 -12.01
CA LEU A 15 11.58 11.09 -11.00
C LEU A 15 12.07 9.67 -11.26
N ALA A 16 11.18 8.76 -11.65
CA ALA A 16 11.56 7.38 -11.97
C ALA A 16 12.51 7.29 -13.17
N ALA A 17 12.37 8.21 -14.12
CA ALA A 17 13.25 8.30 -15.31
C ALA A 17 14.57 9.04 -15.04
N HIS A 18 14.72 9.69 -13.88
CA HIS A 18 15.89 10.52 -13.61
C HIS A 18 17.04 9.71 -13.01
N ASP A 19 18.16 9.62 -13.72
CA ASP A 19 19.30 8.76 -13.36
C ASP A 19 19.89 9.00 -11.97
N SER A 20 19.83 10.23 -11.46
CA SER A 20 20.34 10.56 -10.12
C SER A 20 19.34 10.32 -8.99
N PHE A 21 18.07 10.05 -9.30
CA PHE A 21 17.06 9.76 -8.28
C PHE A 21 17.07 8.25 -7.95
N LYS A 22 17.41 7.91 -6.71
CA LYS A 22 17.57 6.52 -6.25
C LYS A 22 16.70 6.18 -5.04
N LEU A 23 15.68 6.97 -4.76
CA LEU A 23 14.78 6.72 -3.64
C LEU A 23 13.51 6.01 -4.12
N PRO A 24 12.94 5.08 -3.33
CA PRO A 24 11.65 4.49 -3.64
C PRO A 24 10.54 5.53 -3.75
N ILE A 25 9.65 5.35 -4.71
CA ILE A 25 8.47 6.20 -4.92
C ILE A 25 7.22 5.45 -4.46
N ILE A 26 6.46 6.07 -3.58
CA ILE A 26 5.21 5.51 -3.04
C ILE A 26 4.03 6.36 -3.50
N SER A 27 3.10 5.75 -4.23
CA SER A 27 1.83 6.38 -4.58
C SER A 27 0.87 6.38 -3.39
N HIS A 28 0.27 7.54 -3.10
CA HIS A 28 -0.71 7.71 -2.02
C HIS A 28 -2.12 7.93 -2.58
N PRO A 29 -3.18 7.32 -2.03
CA PRO A 29 -4.55 7.40 -2.56
C PRO A 29 -5.27 8.73 -2.26
N ALA A 30 -4.55 9.79 -1.92
CA ALA A 30 -5.16 11.10 -1.72
C ALA A 30 -5.87 11.59 -2.98
N ILE A 31 -7.07 12.18 -2.80
CA ILE A 31 -7.90 12.79 -3.85
C ILE A 31 -8.53 11.78 -4.85
N LEU A 32 -8.21 10.49 -4.75
CA LEU A 32 -8.70 9.49 -5.71
C LEU A 32 -10.18 9.12 -5.54
N GLY A 33 -10.79 9.41 -4.39
CA GLY A 33 -12.17 9.00 -4.10
C GLY A 33 -13.22 9.52 -5.11
N SER A 34 -12.99 10.67 -5.71
CA SER A 34 -13.87 11.24 -6.75
C SER A 34 -13.73 10.55 -8.11
N MET A 35 -12.68 9.80 -8.31
CA MET A 35 -12.35 9.13 -9.59
C MET A 35 -12.63 7.63 -9.54
N LEU A 36 -12.74 7.04 -8.35
CA LEU A 36 -13.07 5.63 -8.19
C LEU A 36 -14.50 5.37 -8.64
N GLY A 37 -14.68 4.29 -9.39
CA GLY A 37 -15.99 3.82 -9.81
C GLY A 37 -16.82 3.42 -8.60
N GLY A 38 -17.74 4.28 -8.22
CA GLY A 38 -18.75 4.03 -7.19
C GLY A 38 -20.09 4.51 -7.71
N GLY A 39 -21.08 3.64 -7.79
CA GLY A 39 -22.38 4.03 -8.29
C GLY A 39 -23.46 3.04 -7.89
N THR A 40 -24.71 3.50 -7.93
CA THR A 40 -25.87 2.61 -7.90
C THR A 40 -25.84 1.67 -9.10
N ARG A 41 -26.50 0.52 -9.01
CA ARG A 41 -26.52 -0.58 -10.02
C ARG A 41 -26.66 -0.15 -11.50
N ASN A 42 -27.04 1.09 -11.77
CA ASN A 42 -27.34 1.58 -13.13
C ASN A 42 -26.41 2.68 -13.65
N SER A 43 -25.40 3.12 -12.90
CA SER A 43 -24.44 4.14 -13.35
C SER A 43 -23.08 3.96 -12.70
N VAL A 44 -22.29 3.03 -13.23
CA VAL A 44 -20.87 2.94 -12.87
C VAL A 44 -20.15 4.02 -13.67
N ARG A 45 -19.72 5.08 -12.99
CA ARG A 45 -18.87 6.13 -13.58
C ARG A 45 -17.61 6.22 -12.77
N GLY A 46 -16.46 6.18 -13.43
CA GLY A 46 -15.15 6.29 -12.80
C GLY A 46 -14.21 5.17 -13.24
N PHE A 47 -13.05 5.16 -12.65
CA PHE A 47 -12.02 4.14 -12.90
C PHE A 47 -12.18 2.96 -11.94
N ALA A 48 -11.87 1.77 -12.42
CA ALA A 48 -11.76 0.60 -11.56
C ALA A 48 -10.59 0.78 -10.56
N HIS A 49 -10.74 0.25 -9.36
CA HIS A 49 -9.72 0.29 -8.32
C HIS A 49 -8.38 -0.31 -8.78
N GLU A 50 -8.44 -1.41 -9.52
CA GLU A 50 -7.30 -2.06 -10.17
C GLU A 50 -6.48 -1.09 -11.02
N ILE A 51 -7.16 -0.30 -11.85
CA ILE A 51 -6.50 0.64 -12.76
C ILE A 51 -5.89 1.80 -11.98
N LEU A 52 -6.71 2.44 -11.15
CA LEU A 52 -6.34 3.69 -10.50
C LEU A 52 -5.27 3.53 -9.42
N LEU A 53 -5.33 2.42 -8.68
CA LEU A 53 -4.45 2.16 -7.52
C LEU A 53 -3.40 1.05 -7.78
N GLY A 54 -3.51 0.33 -8.88
CA GLY A 54 -2.58 -0.73 -9.27
C GLY A 54 -1.80 -0.38 -10.53
N VAL A 55 -2.48 -0.36 -11.68
CA VAL A 55 -1.85 -0.23 -13.00
C VAL A 55 -1.20 1.15 -13.20
N LEU A 56 -1.92 2.25 -12.95
CA LEU A 56 -1.40 3.60 -13.21
C LEU A 56 -0.16 3.94 -12.36
N PRO A 57 -0.12 3.69 -11.03
CA PRO A 57 1.11 3.87 -10.25
C PRO A 57 2.30 3.07 -10.80
N ARG A 58 2.05 1.82 -11.22
CA ARG A 58 3.08 0.97 -11.81
C ARG A 58 3.64 1.53 -13.12
N ILE A 59 2.77 1.97 -14.03
CA ILE A 59 3.17 2.61 -15.29
C ILE A 59 3.91 3.92 -15.04
N ALA A 60 3.54 4.66 -14.00
CA ALA A 60 4.21 5.89 -13.60
C ALA A 60 5.58 5.67 -12.93
N GLY A 61 6.01 4.41 -12.75
CA GLY A 61 7.31 4.09 -12.14
C GLY A 61 7.33 4.16 -10.62
N CYS A 62 6.18 4.04 -9.95
CA CYS A 62 6.15 3.88 -8.51
C CYS A 62 6.62 2.47 -8.12
N ASP A 63 7.31 2.37 -6.99
CA ASP A 63 7.75 1.10 -6.38
C ASP A 63 6.69 0.49 -5.47
N MET A 64 5.82 1.32 -4.92
CA MET A 64 4.79 0.94 -3.94
C MET A 64 3.51 1.73 -4.18
N THR A 65 2.36 1.11 -3.85
CA THR A 65 1.07 1.79 -3.86
C THR A 65 0.32 1.61 -2.55
N ILE A 66 -0.10 2.73 -1.94
CA ILE A 66 -0.95 2.72 -0.75
C ILE A 66 -2.41 2.66 -1.18
N PHE A 67 -3.19 1.81 -0.53
CA PHE A 67 -4.63 1.75 -0.74
C PHE A 67 -5.39 1.36 0.53
N PRO A 68 -6.66 1.80 0.68
CA PRO A 68 -7.51 1.36 1.77
C PRO A 68 -7.77 -0.14 1.69
N THR A 69 -7.51 -0.88 2.77
CA THR A 69 -7.77 -2.32 2.79
C THR A 69 -9.23 -2.65 3.12
N PHE A 70 -9.71 -3.78 2.61
CA PHE A 70 -11.06 -4.29 2.92
C PHE A 70 -11.25 -4.51 4.42
N GLY A 71 -12.49 -4.35 4.91
CA GLY A 71 -12.82 -4.45 6.34
C GLY A 71 -12.16 -3.35 7.21
N GLY A 72 -11.50 -2.38 6.62
CA GLY A 72 -11.02 -1.18 7.26
C GLY A 72 -12.09 -0.08 7.31
N ARG A 73 -11.69 1.16 7.57
CA ARG A 73 -12.61 2.29 7.73
C ARG A 73 -13.11 2.91 6.43
N PHE A 74 -12.64 2.49 5.27
CA PHE A 74 -12.94 3.14 3.99
C PHE A 74 -13.88 2.34 3.08
N GLY A 75 -14.45 1.26 3.50
CA GLY A 75 -15.52 0.55 2.78
C GLY A 75 -15.10 -0.15 1.48
N PHE A 76 -13.81 -0.33 1.19
CA PHE A 76 -13.36 -1.14 0.08
C PHE A 76 -13.73 -2.60 0.31
N SER A 77 -14.27 -3.25 -0.71
CA SER A 77 -14.54 -4.68 -0.71
C SER A 77 -13.26 -5.49 -0.86
N LYS A 78 -13.32 -6.77 -0.51
CA LYS A 78 -12.20 -7.70 -0.72
C LYS A 78 -11.86 -7.84 -2.20
N ASP A 79 -12.86 -7.90 -3.06
CA ASP A 79 -12.67 -8.09 -4.51
C ASP A 79 -12.01 -6.85 -5.15
N GLU A 80 -12.40 -5.64 -4.74
CA GLU A 80 -11.73 -4.41 -5.17
C GLU A 80 -10.25 -4.39 -4.75
N CYS A 81 -9.97 -4.81 -3.51
CA CYS A 81 -8.59 -4.89 -3.02
C CYS A 81 -7.75 -5.97 -3.73
N LEU A 82 -8.35 -7.12 -4.05
CA LEU A 82 -7.69 -8.16 -4.85
C LEU A 82 -7.51 -7.73 -6.31
N GLY A 83 -8.43 -6.93 -6.85
CA GLY A 83 -8.25 -6.26 -8.13
C GLY A 83 -7.04 -5.33 -8.14
N ILE A 84 -6.85 -4.51 -7.09
CA ILE A 84 -5.65 -3.68 -6.95
C ILE A 84 -4.38 -4.54 -6.97
N LYS A 85 -4.38 -5.66 -6.20
CA LYS A 85 -3.28 -6.63 -6.23
C LYS A 85 -3.00 -7.11 -7.66
N SER A 86 -4.04 -7.53 -8.37
CA SER A 86 -3.91 -7.95 -9.78
C SER A 86 -3.25 -6.86 -10.63
N GLY A 87 -3.68 -5.61 -10.53
CA GLY A 87 -3.09 -4.49 -11.26
C GLY A 87 -1.61 -4.23 -10.94
N CYS A 88 -1.21 -4.47 -9.69
CA CYS A 88 0.19 -4.35 -9.27
C CYS A 88 1.10 -5.47 -9.80
N GLU A 89 0.55 -6.67 -10.05
CA GLU A 89 1.31 -7.89 -10.34
C GLU A 89 1.08 -8.46 -11.75
N ARG A 90 0.05 -8.00 -12.48
CA ARG A 90 -0.32 -8.57 -13.79
C ARG A 90 0.85 -8.69 -14.76
N GLY A 91 0.92 -9.83 -15.44
CA GLY A 91 2.06 -10.18 -16.30
C GLY A 91 2.00 -9.61 -17.72
N ASP A 92 0.87 -9.04 -18.14
CA ASP A 92 0.68 -8.46 -19.48
C ASP A 92 1.29 -7.05 -19.66
N LEU A 93 1.83 -6.47 -18.60
CA LEU A 93 2.67 -5.27 -18.68
C LEU A 93 4.12 -5.69 -18.83
N GLU A 94 4.48 -6.14 -20.04
CA GLU A 94 5.84 -6.59 -20.37
C GLU A 94 6.90 -5.54 -20.00
N ASN A 95 7.99 -6.00 -19.42
CA ASN A 95 9.11 -5.17 -18.95
C ASN A 95 8.82 -4.19 -17.82
N MET A 96 7.66 -4.26 -17.18
CA MET A 96 7.35 -3.47 -15.99
C MET A 96 7.36 -4.37 -14.74
N PRO A 97 8.26 -4.13 -13.78
CA PRO A 97 8.30 -4.92 -12.56
C PRO A 97 7.00 -4.76 -11.76
N SER A 98 6.61 -5.78 -11.03
CA SER A 98 5.51 -5.67 -10.07
C SER A 98 5.88 -4.72 -8.94
N ILE A 99 4.89 -4.00 -8.40
CA ILE A 99 5.09 -3.04 -7.32
C ILE A 99 4.57 -3.58 -5.98
N VAL A 100 5.06 -3.02 -4.88
CA VAL A 100 4.71 -3.47 -3.53
C VAL A 100 3.32 -2.99 -3.13
N LEU A 101 2.51 -3.90 -2.62
CA LEU A 101 1.19 -3.63 -2.06
C LEU A 101 1.33 -3.01 -0.68
N THR A 102 0.65 -1.88 -0.44
CA THR A 102 0.76 -1.17 0.83
C THR A 102 -0.63 -0.89 1.41
N PRO A 103 -1.36 -1.95 1.86
CA PRO A 103 -2.69 -1.80 2.43
C PRO A 103 -2.66 -1.09 3.78
N GLY A 104 -3.57 -0.13 3.96
CA GLY A 104 -3.70 0.67 5.17
C GLY A 104 -5.14 1.01 5.51
N GLY A 105 -5.33 2.00 6.37
CA GLY A 105 -6.67 2.53 6.65
C GLY A 105 -7.54 1.64 7.54
N GLY A 106 -7.08 1.31 8.73
CA GLY A 106 -7.78 0.45 9.69
C GLY A 106 -7.06 -0.88 9.91
N MET A 107 -5.76 -0.90 9.65
CA MET A 107 -4.91 -2.03 10.01
C MET A 107 -4.82 -2.17 11.54
N THR A 108 -5.04 -3.38 12.04
CA THR A 108 -4.86 -3.76 13.44
C THR A 108 -4.01 -5.02 13.52
N MET A 109 -3.49 -5.34 14.70
CA MET A 109 -2.65 -6.53 14.90
C MET A 109 -3.42 -7.82 14.56
N GLU A 110 -4.69 -7.90 14.92
CA GLU A 110 -5.54 -9.09 14.68
C GLU A 110 -5.76 -9.33 13.17
N ARG A 111 -5.66 -8.29 12.36
CA ARG A 111 -5.89 -8.36 10.92
C ARG A 111 -4.67 -8.75 10.10
N VAL A 112 -3.48 -8.68 10.70
CA VAL A 112 -2.22 -8.95 9.99
C VAL A 112 -2.24 -10.30 9.29
N LYS A 113 -2.66 -11.37 10.00
CA LYS A 113 -2.74 -12.72 9.43
C LYS A 113 -3.69 -12.78 8.23
N THR A 114 -4.86 -12.16 8.34
CA THR A 114 -5.86 -12.11 7.25
C THR A 114 -5.33 -11.36 6.03
N MET A 115 -4.61 -10.27 6.24
CA MET A 115 -4.01 -9.48 5.16
C MET A 115 -2.90 -10.26 4.45
N ARG A 116 -2.02 -10.92 5.19
CA ARG A 116 -0.98 -11.79 4.64
C ARG A 116 -1.59 -12.93 3.80
N GLN A 117 -2.63 -13.57 4.29
CA GLN A 117 -3.35 -14.61 3.54
C GLN A 117 -4.00 -14.09 2.25
N ALA A 118 -4.52 -12.88 2.25
CA ALA A 118 -5.19 -12.30 1.10
C ALA A 118 -4.21 -11.77 0.04
N TYR A 119 -3.16 -11.09 0.47
CA TYR A 119 -2.23 -10.42 -0.44
C TYR A 119 -0.95 -11.21 -0.75
N GLY A 120 -0.61 -12.22 0.07
CA GLY A 120 0.69 -12.90 0.02
C GLY A 120 1.75 -12.13 0.81
N ASP A 121 2.92 -12.72 0.95
CA ASP A 121 4.00 -12.19 1.79
C ASP A 121 5.14 -11.52 1.00
N GLU A 122 5.29 -11.85 -0.29
CA GLU A 122 6.48 -11.47 -1.04
C GLU A 122 6.59 -9.97 -1.36
N ARG A 123 5.45 -9.32 -1.61
CA ARG A 123 5.38 -7.90 -2.00
C ARG A 123 4.33 -7.15 -1.19
N LEU A 124 4.42 -7.29 0.13
CA LEU A 124 3.44 -6.72 1.06
C LEU A 124 4.12 -5.85 2.11
N CYS A 125 3.68 -4.59 2.21
CA CYS A 125 4.06 -3.67 3.26
C CYS A 125 2.82 -3.22 4.02
N LEU A 126 2.59 -3.74 5.22
CA LEU A 126 1.41 -3.42 6.03
C LEU A 126 1.56 -2.07 6.71
N LEU A 127 0.61 -1.16 6.50
CA LEU A 127 0.58 0.15 7.16
C LEU A 127 -0.29 0.10 8.42
N ILE A 128 0.35 0.18 9.58
CA ILE A 128 -0.31 0.30 10.87
C ILE A 128 0.01 1.67 11.48
N GLY A 129 -1.01 2.34 12.01
CA GLY A 129 -0.88 3.64 12.66
C GLY A 129 -1.60 3.65 14.01
N GLY A 130 -2.80 4.22 14.08
CA GLY A 130 -3.55 4.41 15.31
C GLY A 130 -3.69 3.16 16.19
N SER A 131 -3.85 1.99 15.59
CA SER A 131 -3.92 0.73 16.34
C SER A 131 -2.60 0.37 17.03
N LEU A 132 -1.46 0.76 16.48
CA LEU A 132 -0.16 0.56 17.13
C LEU A 132 -0.05 1.40 18.41
N TYR A 133 -0.50 2.66 18.36
CA TYR A 133 -0.52 3.55 19.52
C TYR A 133 -1.53 3.11 20.59
N GLY A 134 -2.63 2.49 20.18
CA GLY A 134 -3.69 2.01 21.08
C GLY A 134 -3.43 0.63 21.70
N ALA A 135 -2.43 -0.11 21.25
CA ALA A 135 -2.19 -1.49 21.68
C ALA A 135 -1.60 -1.61 23.10
N GLY A 136 -0.96 -0.55 23.61
CA GLY A 136 -0.35 -0.52 24.94
C GLY A 136 0.49 0.75 25.13
N LYS A 137 1.01 0.93 26.34
CA LYS A 137 1.83 2.11 26.69
C LYS A 137 3.26 2.03 26.13
N ASP A 138 3.78 0.84 25.93
CA ASP A 138 5.13 0.61 25.39
C ASP A 138 5.07 0.47 23.85
N LEU A 139 5.41 1.55 23.17
CA LEU A 139 5.38 1.58 21.69
C LEU A 139 6.44 0.67 21.06
N VAL A 140 7.54 0.40 21.74
CA VAL A 140 8.59 -0.51 21.25
C VAL A 140 8.08 -1.93 21.26
N GLU A 141 7.43 -2.34 22.34
CA GLU A 141 6.81 -3.67 22.44
C GLU A 141 5.64 -3.84 21.47
N ASN A 142 4.82 -2.81 21.29
CA ASN A 142 3.75 -2.82 20.29
C ASN A 142 4.31 -3.01 18.87
N ALA A 143 5.39 -2.30 18.53
CA ALA A 143 6.05 -2.42 17.23
C ALA A 143 6.66 -3.83 17.03
N ARG A 144 7.31 -4.37 18.04
CA ARG A 144 7.86 -5.74 18.02
C ARG A 144 6.76 -6.77 17.80
N SER A 145 5.67 -6.66 18.55
CA SER A 145 4.52 -7.56 18.40
C SER A 145 3.93 -7.50 17.00
N PHE A 146 3.83 -6.31 16.40
CA PHE A 146 3.38 -6.16 15.03
C PHE A 146 4.35 -6.80 14.04
N LEU A 147 5.65 -6.56 14.16
CA LEU A 147 6.69 -7.15 13.30
C LEU A 147 6.66 -8.68 13.37
N LYS A 148 6.51 -9.25 14.57
CA LYS A 148 6.36 -10.69 14.77
C LYS A 148 5.15 -11.26 14.03
N LEU A 149 3.99 -10.61 14.13
CA LEU A 149 2.79 -11.00 13.40
C LEU A 149 2.97 -10.87 11.88
N ALA A 150 3.73 -9.87 11.43
CA ALA A 150 4.11 -9.68 10.04
C ALA A 150 5.17 -10.69 9.54
N GLY A 151 5.69 -11.57 10.40
CA GLY A 151 6.72 -12.56 10.06
C GLY A 151 8.10 -11.95 9.84
N ARG A 152 8.40 -10.85 10.52
CA ARG A 152 9.66 -10.11 10.43
C ARG A 152 10.40 -10.08 11.78
N ASP A 153 10.59 -11.27 12.37
CA ASP A 153 11.34 -11.44 13.62
C ASP A 153 12.83 -11.10 13.45
N ASP A 154 13.32 -11.14 12.21
CA ASP A 154 14.67 -10.77 11.81
C ASP A 154 15.02 -9.30 12.10
N LEU A 155 14.01 -8.44 12.21
CA LEU A 155 14.18 -7.01 12.49
C LEU A 155 14.31 -6.67 13.99
N TYR A 156 14.37 -7.65 14.87
CA TYR A 156 14.55 -7.50 16.33
C TYR A 156 15.99 -7.31 16.80
N GLY A 157 16.90 -6.88 15.96
CA GLY A 157 18.23 -6.50 16.42
C GLY A 157 18.16 -5.42 17.53
N PRO A 158 19.16 -5.34 18.43
CA PRO A 158 19.23 -4.24 19.37
C PRO A 158 19.19 -2.94 18.56
N PHE A 159 18.17 -2.10 18.77
CA PHE A 159 18.19 -0.74 18.33
C PHE A 159 19.35 -0.07 19.10
N GLU A 160 20.54 -0.10 18.56
CA GLU A 160 21.56 0.84 18.96
C GLU A 160 21.05 2.21 18.55
N LEU A 161 20.53 2.95 19.52
CA LEU A 161 20.27 4.38 19.35
C LEU A 161 21.58 4.97 18.84
N ILE A 162 21.58 5.39 17.59
CA ILE A 162 22.66 6.21 17.05
C ILE A 162 22.73 7.43 17.96
N LYS A 163 23.61 7.37 18.94
CA LYS A 163 23.94 8.52 19.76
C LYS A 163 24.59 9.52 18.81
N LYS A 164 23.83 10.55 18.44
CA LYS A 164 24.39 11.75 17.81
C LYS A 164 25.17 12.53 18.82
#